data_958368595375a4d80c1c547b31363de1
#
_entry.id   958368595375a4d80c1c547b31363de1
#
_cell.length_a   1.000
_cell.length_b   1.000
_cell.length_c   1.000
_cell.angle_alpha   90.00
_cell.angle_beta   90.00
_cell.angle_gamma   90.00
#
_symmetry.space_group_name_H-M   'P 1'
#
loop_
_entity.id
_entity.type
_entity.pdbx_description
1 polymer ?
#
loop_
_entity_poly.entity_id
_entity_poly.type
_entity_poly.pdbx_seq_one_letter_code
_entity_poly.pdbx_strand_id
1 'polypeptide(L)'
;MLGLPKSTELNKLLPKKAIYAKFQMNTAQKERFDGEISRISIVGELSPATTGLAAGTAVKSIFVLLVALKHPDFQANTIAQISKLIDQNMLLILEYEGQRKLAIYHGKLIQAEWQPSAVCAIELKGLDLDAVWENLIVQVGGITIKQGNTLDQQIAADEKRAKLLKEIARLEKLARAEKQPKRKFEIAQKIQMLKTGGG
;
A
#
# COMPACT_ATOMS: atom_id res chain seq x y z
N MET A 1 -11.37 5.93 -15.68
CA MET A 1 -10.81 4.84 -14.87
C MET A 1 -10.80 5.27 -13.41
N LEU A 2 -11.12 4.41 -12.44
CA LEU A 2 -11.22 4.74 -10.99
C LEU A 2 -12.11 5.94 -10.61
N GLY A 3 -13.00 6.42 -11.46
CA GLY A 3 -13.77 7.65 -11.21
C GLY A 3 -13.00 8.96 -11.44
N LEU A 4 -11.76 8.89 -11.91
CA LEU A 4 -10.93 10.06 -12.17
C LEU A 4 -11.40 10.84 -13.41
N PRO A 5 -11.18 12.17 -13.44
CA PRO A 5 -11.47 13.00 -14.62
C PRO A 5 -10.74 12.50 -15.87
N LYS A 6 -11.38 12.57 -17.03
CA LYS A 6 -10.76 12.17 -18.32
C LYS A 6 -9.47 12.94 -18.63
N SER A 7 -9.37 14.19 -18.18
CA SER A 7 -8.17 15.02 -18.33
C SER A 7 -6.91 14.42 -17.68
N THR A 8 -7.08 13.53 -16.72
CA THR A 8 -5.96 12.84 -16.03
C THR A 8 -5.50 11.58 -16.76
N GLU A 9 -6.25 11.10 -17.75
CA GLU A 9 -5.97 9.82 -18.40
C GLU A 9 -4.70 9.86 -19.25
N LEU A 10 -3.85 8.87 -19.06
CA LEU A 10 -2.67 8.59 -19.85
C LEU A 10 -2.72 7.15 -20.36
N ASN A 11 -1.98 6.87 -21.42
CA ASN A 11 -1.81 5.52 -21.93
C ASN A 11 -0.35 5.32 -22.36
N LYS A 12 0.53 5.12 -21.37
CA LYS A 12 1.97 4.95 -21.61
C LYS A 12 2.44 3.62 -21.04
N LEU A 13 2.80 2.69 -21.92
CA LEU A 13 3.39 1.42 -21.52
C LEU A 13 4.79 1.65 -20.95
N LEU A 14 5.09 1.01 -19.83
CA LEU A 14 6.43 0.98 -19.23
C LEU A 14 7.13 -0.32 -19.59
N PRO A 15 8.19 -0.26 -20.41
CA PRO A 15 8.96 -1.46 -20.75
C PRO A 15 9.64 -2.05 -19.52
N LYS A 16 9.49 -3.35 -19.28
CA LYS A 16 10.16 -4.04 -18.16
C LYS A 16 11.69 -3.88 -18.21
N LYS A 17 12.27 -3.80 -19.42
CA LYS A 17 13.72 -3.54 -19.62
C LYS A 17 14.19 -2.26 -18.93
N ALA A 18 13.37 -1.19 -18.95
CA ALA A 18 13.71 0.06 -18.27
C ALA A 18 13.70 -0.11 -16.74
N ILE A 19 12.80 -0.95 -16.22
CA ILE A 19 12.73 -1.28 -14.80
C ILE A 19 13.96 -2.08 -14.37
N TYR A 20 14.33 -3.10 -15.16
CA TYR A 20 15.51 -3.92 -14.89
C TYR A 20 16.79 -3.09 -14.87
N ALA A 21 16.93 -2.16 -15.82
CA ALA A 21 18.09 -1.27 -15.90
C ALA A 21 18.14 -0.31 -14.70
N LYS A 22 17.01 0.31 -14.35
CA LYS A 22 16.95 1.26 -13.21
C LYS A 22 17.34 0.61 -11.88
N PHE A 23 16.88 -0.61 -11.64
CA PHE A 23 17.13 -1.32 -10.37
C PHE A 23 18.31 -2.30 -10.46
N GLN A 24 19.06 -2.31 -11.57
CA GLN A 24 20.20 -3.19 -11.80
C GLN A 24 19.89 -4.66 -11.44
N MET A 25 18.72 -5.13 -11.86
CA MET A 25 18.22 -6.46 -11.49
C MET A 25 19.13 -7.57 -12.08
N ASN A 26 19.50 -8.51 -11.21
CA ASN A 26 20.16 -9.75 -11.65
C ASN A 26 19.13 -10.71 -12.29
N THR A 27 19.61 -11.84 -12.85
CA THR A 27 18.76 -12.80 -13.58
C THR A 27 17.63 -13.33 -12.71
N ALA A 28 17.91 -13.76 -11.49
CA ALA A 28 16.89 -14.30 -10.58
C ALA A 28 15.82 -13.26 -10.20
N GLN A 29 16.21 -11.99 -10.06
CA GLN A 29 15.28 -10.90 -9.80
C GLN A 29 14.37 -10.62 -11.01
N LYS A 30 14.93 -10.66 -12.24
CA LYS A 30 14.17 -10.51 -13.49
C LYS A 30 13.17 -11.64 -13.65
N GLU A 31 13.59 -12.89 -13.46
CA GLU A 31 12.73 -14.07 -13.55
C GLU A 31 11.57 -14.00 -12.56
N ARG A 32 11.83 -13.59 -11.31
CA ARG A 32 10.80 -13.40 -10.30
C ARG A 32 9.83 -12.29 -10.71
N PHE A 33 10.36 -11.12 -11.10
CA PHE A 33 9.56 -10.00 -11.57
C PHE A 33 8.68 -10.39 -12.76
N ASP A 34 9.23 -11.11 -13.72
CA ASP A 34 8.50 -11.61 -14.87
C ASP A 34 7.50 -12.70 -14.52
N GLY A 35 7.77 -13.48 -13.49
CA GLY A 35 6.83 -14.44 -12.93
C GLY A 35 5.59 -13.77 -12.35
N GLU A 36 5.74 -12.66 -11.64
CA GLU A 36 4.65 -11.95 -10.97
C GLU A 36 3.92 -10.96 -11.87
N ILE A 37 4.66 -10.20 -12.70
CA ILE A 37 4.14 -9.06 -13.46
C ILE A 37 3.99 -9.40 -14.94
N SER A 38 2.79 -9.18 -15.47
CA SER A 38 2.52 -9.28 -16.91
C SER A 38 2.90 -7.98 -17.63
N ARG A 39 2.33 -6.86 -17.20
CA ARG A 39 2.47 -5.54 -17.85
C ARG A 39 2.37 -4.42 -16.82
N ILE A 40 3.06 -3.30 -17.10
CA ILE A 40 2.92 -2.06 -16.35
C ILE A 40 2.65 -0.92 -17.31
N SER A 41 1.69 -0.08 -16.98
CA SER A 41 1.33 1.11 -17.77
C SER A 41 1.06 2.30 -16.85
N ILE A 42 1.49 3.48 -17.23
CA ILE A 42 1.00 4.73 -16.63
C ILE A 42 -0.36 5.00 -17.28
N VAL A 43 -1.41 5.01 -16.48
CA VAL A 43 -2.80 5.17 -16.93
C VAL A 43 -3.40 6.50 -16.51
N GLY A 44 -2.70 7.26 -15.68
CA GLY A 44 -3.13 8.60 -15.28
C GLY A 44 -2.02 9.42 -14.64
N GLU A 45 -2.22 10.73 -14.64
CA GLU A 45 -1.42 11.71 -13.93
C GLU A 45 -2.34 12.74 -13.30
N LEU A 46 -2.22 12.91 -11.98
CA LEU A 46 -2.87 13.98 -11.25
C LEU A 46 -1.83 15.09 -11.05
N SER A 47 -2.03 16.20 -11.74
CA SER A 47 -1.19 17.39 -11.68
C SER A 47 -2.08 18.63 -11.72
N PRO A 48 -1.57 19.83 -11.43
CA PRO A 48 -2.36 21.05 -11.57
C PRO A 48 -2.98 21.22 -12.96
N ALA A 49 -2.24 20.83 -13.99
CA ALA A 49 -2.69 20.93 -15.37
C ALA A 49 -3.85 19.98 -15.70
N THR A 50 -3.91 18.81 -15.08
CA THR A 50 -4.91 17.76 -15.38
C THR A 50 -6.12 17.80 -14.46
N THR A 51 -5.96 18.30 -13.23
CA THR A 51 -7.02 18.30 -12.21
C THR A 51 -7.61 19.70 -11.94
N GLY A 52 -6.87 20.77 -12.27
CA GLY A 52 -7.20 22.15 -11.88
C GLY A 52 -6.94 22.44 -10.38
N LEU A 53 -6.38 21.48 -9.63
CA LEU A 53 -6.00 21.67 -8.23
C LEU A 53 -4.65 22.38 -8.12
N ALA A 54 -4.42 23.07 -7.00
CA ALA A 54 -3.13 23.67 -6.73
C ALA A 54 -2.05 22.59 -6.55
N ALA A 55 -0.81 22.90 -6.94
CA ALA A 55 0.33 22.07 -6.58
C ALA A 55 0.48 22.05 -5.06
N GLY A 56 0.82 20.90 -4.49
CA GLY A 56 1.20 20.81 -3.10
C GLY A 56 2.61 21.37 -2.85
N THR A 57 2.99 21.53 -1.61
CA THR A 57 4.35 21.88 -1.21
C THR A 57 5.32 20.73 -1.48
N ALA A 58 4.95 19.52 -1.08
CA ALA A 58 5.72 18.29 -1.25
C ALA A 58 5.32 17.54 -2.52
N VAL A 59 4.02 17.45 -2.83
CA VAL A 59 3.48 16.67 -3.94
C VAL A 59 3.24 17.55 -5.15
N LYS A 60 4.02 17.35 -6.22
CA LYS A 60 3.89 18.11 -7.48
C LYS A 60 3.02 17.40 -8.51
N SER A 61 3.06 16.09 -8.51
CA SER A 61 2.20 15.22 -9.32
C SER A 61 2.05 13.85 -8.66
N ILE A 62 0.97 13.13 -9.03
CA ILE A 62 0.71 11.77 -8.61
C ILE A 62 0.46 10.94 -9.86
N PHE A 63 1.30 9.95 -10.11
CA PHE A 63 1.10 9.04 -11.22
C PHE A 63 0.20 7.87 -10.82
N VAL A 64 -0.68 7.47 -11.72
CA VAL A 64 -1.52 6.29 -11.56
C VAL A 64 -0.99 5.20 -12.49
N LEU A 65 -0.52 4.10 -11.91
CA LEU A 65 0.05 2.98 -12.62
C LEU A 65 -0.88 1.77 -12.56
N LEU A 66 -1.15 1.17 -13.71
CA LEU A 66 -1.79 -0.14 -13.79
C LEU A 66 -0.72 -1.22 -13.89
N VAL A 67 -0.73 -2.13 -12.93
CA VAL A 67 0.16 -3.28 -12.84
C VAL A 67 -0.68 -4.53 -13.05
N ALA A 68 -0.63 -5.11 -14.25
CA ALA A 68 -1.28 -6.37 -14.54
C ALA A 68 -0.44 -7.52 -13.98
N LEU A 69 -1.00 -8.27 -13.04
CA LEU A 69 -0.38 -9.41 -12.39
C LEU A 69 -0.66 -10.70 -13.16
N LYS A 70 0.19 -11.70 -13.00
CA LYS A 70 0.00 -13.05 -13.55
C LYS A 70 -0.73 -13.97 -12.58
N HIS A 71 -0.71 -13.65 -11.28
CA HIS A 71 -1.42 -14.36 -10.21
C HIS A 71 -1.69 -13.38 -9.04
N PRO A 72 -2.65 -13.69 -8.15
CA PRO A 72 -3.04 -12.77 -7.07
C PRO A 72 -1.99 -12.63 -5.98
N ASP A 73 -1.14 -13.64 -5.82
CA ASP A 73 -0.04 -13.65 -4.85
C ASP A 73 1.20 -12.99 -5.46
N PHE A 74 1.71 -11.96 -4.80
CA PHE A 74 2.89 -11.22 -5.21
C PHE A 74 3.73 -10.83 -4.00
N GLN A 75 5.02 -10.57 -4.24
CA GLN A 75 5.88 -10.09 -3.17
C GLN A 75 5.73 -8.58 -2.97
N ALA A 76 5.53 -8.16 -1.72
CA ALA A 76 5.43 -6.75 -1.37
C ALA A 76 6.65 -5.94 -1.85
N ASN A 77 7.84 -6.55 -1.86
CA ASN A 77 9.06 -5.92 -2.37
C ASN A 77 9.00 -5.60 -3.86
N THR A 78 8.40 -6.47 -4.70
CA THR A 78 8.22 -6.23 -6.14
C THR A 78 7.38 -4.98 -6.36
N ILE A 79 6.27 -4.85 -5.63
CA ILE A 79 5.38 -3.69 -5.72
C ILE A 79 6.05 -2.43 -5.15
N ALA A 80 6.78 -2.55 -4.03
CA ALA A 80 7.55 -1.44 -3.46
C ALA A 80 8.67 -0.95 -4.39
N GLN A 81 9.27 -1.82 -5.21
CA GLN A 81 10.21 -1.41 -6.24
C GLN A 81 9.52 -0.61 -7.36
N ILE A 82 8.34 -1.07 -7.81
CA ILE A 82 7.56 -0.34 -8.82
C ILE A 82 7.21 1.06 -8.33
N SER A 83 6.85 1.23 -7.06
CA SER A 83 6.52 2.54 -6.48
C SER A 83 7.72 3.51 -6.38
N LYS A 84 8.93 3.03 -6.61
CA LYS A 84 10.18 3.83 -6.66
C LYS A 84 10.70 4.02 -8.09
N LEU A 85 9.90 3.65 -9.08
CA LEU A 85 10.30 3.70 -10.49
C LEU A 85 10.47 5.13 -10.98
N ILE A 86 9.62 6.02 -10.55
CA ILE A 86 9.66 7.46 -10.84
C ILE A 86 9.81 8.17 -9.48
N ASP A 87 10.56 9.26 -9.45
CA ASP A 87 10.75 10.07 -8.24
C ASP A 87 9.55 11.01 -8.04
N GLN A 88 8.37 10.42 -7.97
CA GLN A 88 7.08 11.06 -7.78
C GLN A 88 6.16 10.14 -6.99
N ASN A 89 5.09 10.68 -6.43
CA ASN A 89 4.08 9.88 -5.76
C ASN A 89 3.31 9.00 -6.74
N MET A 90 3.03 7.76 -6.35
CA MET A 90 2.35 6.79 -7.22
C MET A 90 1.21 6.07 -6.52
N LEU A 91 0.05 6.09 -7.16
CA LEU A 91 -1.05 5.19 -6.88
C LEU A 91 -0.94 3.99 -7.81
N LEU A 92 -0.83 2.80 -7.27
CA LEU A 92 -0.75 1.55 -8.01
C LEU A 92 -2.11 0.86 -8.04
N ILE A 93 -2.53 0.45 -9.23
CA ILE A 93 -3.69 -0.41 -9.46
C ILE A 93 -3.13 -1.78 -9.81
N LEU A 94 -3.19 -2.72 -8.88
CA LEU A 94 -2.85 -4.11 -9.12
C LEU A 94 -4.09 -4.79 -9.72
N GLU A 95 -3.95 -5.42 -10.87
CA GLU A 95 -5.07 -6.05 -11.58
C GLU A 95 -4.78 -7.53 -11.84
N TYR A 96 -5.75 -8.37 -11.52
CA TYR A 96 -5.73 -9.79 -11.79
C TYR A 96 -7.17 -10.30 -12.02
N GLU A 97 -7.42 -10.98 -13.16
CA GLU A 97 -8.70 -11.63 -13.50
C GLU A 97 -9.97 -10.82 -13.18
N GLY A 98 -9.99 -9.54 -13.59
CA GLY A 98 -11.15 -8.66 -13.37
C GLY A 98 -11.27 -8.11 -11.95
N GLN A 99 -10.36 -8.45 -11.06
CA GLN A 99 -10.23 -7.88 -9.73
C GLN A 99 -9.15 -6.79 -9.72
N ARG A 100 -9.31 -5.80 -8.84
CA ARG A 100 -8.34 -4.75 -8.60
C ARG A 100 -8.08 -4.57 -7.11
N LYS A 101 -6.84 -4.24 -6.82
CA LYS A 101 -6.37 -3.85 -5.49
C LYS A 101 -5.57 -2.57 -5.63
N LEU A 102 -5.89 -1.56 -4.83
CA LEU A 102 -5.11 -0.33 -4.80
C LEU A 102 -3.93 -0.49 -3.83
N ALA A 103 -2.82 0.12 -4.19
CA ALA A 103 -1.64 0.15 -3.34
C ALA A 103 -0.89 1.48 -3.45
N ILE A 104 -0.35 1.94 -2.33
CA ILE A 104 0.47 3.15 -2.21
C ILE A 104 1.69 2.81 -1.35
N TYR A 105 2.84 3.35 -1.72
CA TYR A 105 4.03 3.29 -0.88
C TYR A 105 4.21 4.59 -0.10
N HIS A 106 4.08 4.52 1.23
CA HIS A 106 4.31 5.63 2.15
C HIS A 106 5.08 5.13 3.37
N GLY A 107 6.40 5.18 3.28
CA GLY A 107 7.30 4.50 4.23
C GLY A 107 7.21 2.97 4.18
N LYS A 108 6.04 2.44 3.93
CA LYS A 108 5.71 1.03 3.72
C LYS A 108 4.68 0.88 2.59
N LEU A 109 4.46 -0.35 2.15
CA LEU A 109 3.38 -0.66 1.21
C LEU A 109 2.05 -0.73 1.96
N ILE A 110 1.13 0.19 1.64
CA ILE A 110 -0.25 0.25 2.09
C ILE A 110 -1.12 -0.30 0.96
N GLN A 111 -2.06 -1.19 1.28
CA GLN A 111 -2.87 -1.89 0.28
C GLN A 111 -4.33 -1.97 0.74
N ALA A 112 -5.23 -1.78 -0.21
CA ALA A 112 -6.65 -2.10 -0.04
C ALA A 112 -6.89 -3.62 -0.17
N GLU A 113 -8.11 -4.06 0.05
CA GLU A 113 -8.55 -5.41 -0.28
C GLU A 113 -8.82 -5.55 -1.79
N TRP A 114 -8.81 -6.80 -2.28
CA TRP A 114 -9.22 -7.10 -3.64
C TRP A 114 -10.71 -6.81 -3.81
N GLN A 115 -11.06 -6.16 -4.92
CA GLN A 115 -12.45 -5.84 -5.26
C GLN A 115 -12.67 -5.92 -6.77
N PRO A 116 -13.91 -6.17 -7.24
CA PRO A 116 -14.20 -6.17 -8.66
C PRO A 116 -13.80 -4.86 -9.33
N SER A 117 -13.23 -4.93 -10.52
CA SER A 117 -12.79 -3.75 -11.27
C SER A 117 -13.87 -2.69 -11.48
N ALA A 118 -15.13 -3.12 -11.57
CA ALA A 118 -16.28 -2.25 -11.80
C ALA A 118 -16.60 -1.32 -10.60
N VAL A 119 -16.29 -1.74 -9.38
CA VAL A 119 -16.56 -0.97 -8.15
C VAL A 119 -15.33 -0.30 -7.58
N CYS A 120 -14.16 -0.60 -8.13
CA CYS A 120 -12.90 0.00 -7.70
C CYS A 120 -12.86 1.47 -8.12
N ALA A 121 -13.05 2.37 -7.18
CA ALA A 121 -13.06 3.80 -7.38
C ALA A 121 -12.32 4.53 -6.26
N ILE A 122 -11.87 5.74 -6.54
CA ILE A 122 -11.28 6.67 -5.57
C ILE A 122 -11.93 8.05 -5.73
N GLU A 123 -11.90 8.82 -4.67
CA GLU A 123 -12.36 10.20 -4.68
C GLU A 123 -11.17 11.15 -4.49
N LEU A 124 -11.08 12.18 -5.33
CA LEU A 124 -10.12 13.26 -5.15
C LEU A 124 -10.67 14.25 -4.12
N LYS A 125 -10.10 14.23 -2.91
CA LYS A 125 -10.47 15.11 -1.80
C LYS A 125 -9.27 15.93 -1.38
N GLY A 126 -9.37 17.25 -1.46
CA GLY A 126 -8.32 18.19 -1.07
C GLY A 126 -8.35 19.44 -1.94
N LEU A 127 -7.76 20.52 -1.46
CA LEU A 127 -7.63 21.78 -2.19
C LEU A 127 -6.33 21.86 -2.99
N ASP A 128 -5.36 21.03 -2.65
CA ASP A 128 -4.08 20.90 -3.30
C ASP A 128 -3.65 19.42 -3.38
N LEU A 129 -2.54 19.15 -4.05
CA LEU A 129 -2.04 17.78 -4.26
C LEU A 129 -1.49 17.14 -2.98
N ASP A 130 -1.04 17.91 -1.97
CA ASP A 130 -0.63 17.35 -0.67
C ASP A 130 -1.84 16.75 0.04
N ALA A 131 -2.93 17.50 0.14
CA ALA A 131 -4.17 17.04 0.75
C ALA A 131 -4.81 15.86 -0.03
N VAL A 132 -4.76 15.89 -1.36
CA VAL A 132 -5.22 14.78 -2.21
C VAL A 132 -4.40 13.53 -1.94
N TRP A 133 -3.08 13.64 -1.84
CA TRP A 133 -2.21 12.51 -1.57
C TRP A 133 -2.48 11.87 -0.21
N GLU A 134 -2.60 12.67 0.85
CA GLU A 134 -2.95 12.17 2.19
C GLU A 134 -4.31 11.46 2.18
N ASN A 135 -5.32 12.04 1.51
CA ASN A 135 -6.63 11.40 1.37
C ASN A 135 -6.58 10.08 0.59
N LEU A 136 -5.76 9.98 -0.47
CA LEU A 136 -5.56 8.73 -1.18
C LEU A 136 -4.96 7.65 -0.29
N ILE A 137 -3.98 7.99 0.56
CA ILE A 137 -3.39 7.06 1.54
C ILE A 137 -4.47 6.59 2.52
N VAL A 138 -5.30 7.50 3.02
CA VAL A 138 -6.42 7.19 3.93
C VAL A 138 -7.41 6.22 3.27
N GLN A 139 -7.82 6.50 2.02
CA GLN A 139 -8.76 5.66 1.29
C GLN A 139 -8.20 4.26 1.01
N VAL A 140 -6.96 4.19 0.49
CA VAL A 140 -6.30 2.91 0.16
C VAL A 140 -6.04 2.08 1.40
N GLY A 141 -5.62 2.72 2.49
CA GLY A 141 -5.31 2.04 3.75
C GLY A 141 -6.52 1.74 4.64
N GLY A 142 -7.71 2.26 4.31
CA GLY A 142 -8.86 2.20 5.21
C GLY A 142 -8.57 2.84 6.57
N ILE A 143 -7.73 3.90 6.60
CA ILE A 143 -7.23 4.51 7.82
C ILE A 143 -8.28 5.46 8.39
N THR A 144 -8.57 5.36 9.67
CA THR A 144 -9.38 6.34 10.40
C THR A 144 -8.47 7.19 11.27
N ILE A 145 -8.25 8.44 10.85
CA ILE A 145 -7.40 9.37 11.62
C ILE A 145 -8.18 9.81 12.87
N LYS A 146 -7.63 9.53 14.04
CA LYS A 146 -8.20 9.98 15.32
C LYS A 146 -7.94 11.47 15.51
N GLN A 147 -8.87 12.13 16.21
CA GLN A 147 -8.74 13.56 16.52
C GLN A 147 -7.41 13.86 17.22
N GLY A 148 -6.67 14.82 16.69
CA GLY A 148 -5.36 15.25 17.20
C GLY A 148 -4.16 14.50 16.60
N ASN A 149 -4.35 13.44 15.81
CA ASN A 149 -3.26 12.76 15.13
C ASN A 149 -3.06 13.30 13.71
N THR A 150 -1.80 13.36 13.28
CA THR A 150 -1.46 13.43 11.85
C THR A 150 -1.60 12.05 11.21
N LEU A 151 -1.60 11.98 9.87
CA LEU A 151 -1.62 10.71 9.13
C LEU A 151 -0.48 9.78 9.57
N ASP A 152 0.76 10.30 9.64
CA ASP A 152 1.94 9.50 10.02
C ASP A 152 1.85 8.99 11.46
N GLN A 153 1.35 9.82 12.38
CA GLN A 153 1.13 9.41 13.76
C GLN A 153 0.08 8.30 13.86
N GLN A 154 -0.99 8.40 13.08
CA GLN A 154 -2.02 7.36 13.05
C GLN A 154 -1.47 6.06 12.46
N ILE A 155 -0.74 6.10 11.35
CA ILE A 155 -0.10 4.94 10.75
C ILE A 155 0.84 4.25 11.75
N ALA A 156 1.67 5.02 12.46
CA ALA A 156 2.59 4.49 13.46
C ALA A 156 1.85 3.85 14.66
N ALA A 157 0.76 4.48 15.11
CA ALA A 157 -0.07 3.95 16.20
C ALA A 157 -0.74 2.62 15.79
N ASP A 158 -1.32 2.57 14.58
CA ASP A 158 -1.97 1.37 14.05
C ASP A 158 -0.97 0.22 13.85
N GLU A 159 0.26 0.53 13.41
CA GLU A 159 1.34 -0.48 13.33
C GLU A 159 1.72 -1.04 14.68
N LYS A 160 1.92 -0.17 15.67
CA LYS A 160 2.25 -0.59 17.03
C LYS A 160 1.18 -1.52 17.58
N ARG A 161 -0.10 -1.14 17.38
CA ARG A 161 -1.26 -1.94 17.78
C ARG A 161 -1.29 -3.29 17.05
N ALA A 162 -1.07 -3.30 15.74
CA ALA A 162 -1.05 -4.54 14.95
C ALA A 162 0.08 -5.50 15.36
N LYS A 163 1.29 -4.97 15.65
CA LYS A 163 2.42 -5.77 16.17
C LYS A 163 2.08 -6.36 17.53
N LEU A 164 1.49 -5.57 18.42
CA LEU A 164 1.06 -6.01 19.74
C LEU A 164 0.02 -7.13 19.67
N LEU A 165 -1.01 -6.98 18.83
CA LEU A 165 -2.04 -7.99 18.63
C LEU A 165 -1.46 -9.31 18.06
N LYS A 166 -0.51 -9.22 17.10
CA LYS A 166 0.19 -10.40 16.57
C LYS A 166 0.99 -11.12 17.66
N GLU A 167 1.69 -10.37 18.52
CA GLU A 167 2.48 -10.97 19.61
C GLU A 167 1.55 -11.63 20.65
N ILE A 168 0.43 -10.98 21.00
CA ILE A 168 -0.58 -11.58 21.89
C ILE A 168 -1.11 -12.89 21.30
N ALA A 169 -1.53 -12.88 20.02
CA ALA A 169 -2.04 -14.08 19.35
C ALA A 169 -0.99 -15.20 19.29
N ARG A 170 0.29 -14.87 19.06
CA ARG A 170 1.40 -15.82 19.10
C ARG A 170 1.55 -16.45 20.50
N LEU A 171 1.54 -15.62 21.53
CA LEU A 171 1.65 -16.09 22.92
C LEU A 171 0.43 -16.92 23.36
N GLU A 172 -0.79 -16.54 22.93
CA GLU A 172 -2.00 -17.33 23.21
C GLU A 172 -1.93 -18.72 22.56
N LYS A 173 -1.42 -18.81 21.31
CA LYS A 173 -1.18 -20.11 20.66
C LYS A 173 -0.15 -20.95 21.43
N LEU A 174 0.93 -20.31 21.89
CA LEU A 174 1.98 -20.96 22.69
C LEU A 174 1.42 -21.45 24.03
N ALA A 175 0.63 -20.63 24.75
CA ALA A 175 0.01 -21.01 26.02
C ALA A 175 -0.95 -22.21 25.88
N ARG A 176 -1.65 -22.33 24.74
CA ARG A 176 -2.52 -23.50 24.48
C ARG A 176 -1.72 -24.79 24.26
N ALA A 177 -0.55 -24.68 23.62
CA ALA A 177 0.31 -25.83 23.33
C ALA A 177 1.21 -26.24 24.50
N GLU A 178 1.45 -25.34 25.47
CA GLU A 178 2.37 -25.57 26.61
C GLU A 178 1.75 -26.55 27.60
N LYS A 179 2.52 -27.62 27.91
CA LYS A 179 2.12 -28.67 28.86
C LYS A 179 2.59 -28.41 30.30
N GLN A 180 3.64 -27.61 30.46
CA GLN A 180 4.20 -27.31 31.78
C GLN A 180 3.40 -26.19 32.47
N PRO A 181 2.77 -26.44 33.64
CA PRO A 181 1.91 -25.44 34.30
C PRO A 181 2.63 -24.14 34.63
N LYS A 182 3.88 -24.19 35.07
CA LYS A 182 4.69 -23.00 35.40
C LYS A 182 4.91 -22.11 34.16
N ARG A 183 5.36 -22.69 33.04
CA ARG A 183 5.57 -21.96 31.81
C ARG A 183 4.27 -21.38 31.22
N LYS A 184 3.19 -22.17 31.30
CA LYS A 184 1.87 -21.69 30.86
C LYS A 184 1.42 -20.48 31.68
N PHE A 185 1.66 -20.44 32.97
CA PHE A 185 1.37 -19.31 33.84
C PHE A 185 2.23 -18.09 33.50
N GLU A 186 3.53 -18.24 33.27
CA GLU A 186 4.43 -17.17 32.86
C GLU A 186 3.98 -16.52 31.52
N ILE A 187 3.57 -17.34 30.53
CA ILE A 187 3.05 -16.86 29.27
C ILE A 187 1.74 -16.10 29.49
N ALA A 188 0.83 -16.60 30.32
CA ALA A 188 -0.43 -15.93 30.63
C ALA A 188 -0.22 -14.56 31.28
N GLN A 189 0.72 -14.44 32.22
CA GLN A 189 1.11 -13.16 32.83
C GLN A 189 1.63 -12.19 31.78
N LYS A 190 2.50 -12.65 30.87
CA LYS A 190 3.02 -11.81 29.77
C LYS A 190 1.90 -11.30 28.85
N ILE A 191 0.93 -12.16 28.50
CA ILE A 191 -0.24 -11.75 27.71
C ILE A 191 -1.03 -10.66 28.44
N GLN A 192 -1.24 -10.82 29.74
CA GLN A 192 -1.98 -9.83 30.53
C GLN A 192 -1.26 -8.48 30.59
N MET A 193 0.05 -8.47 30.82
CA MET A 193 0.88 -7.25 30.78
C MET A 193 0.78 -6.54 29.42
N LEU A 194 0.83 -7.29 28.31
CA LEU A 194 0.72 -6.72 26.98
C LEU A 194 -0.68 -6.14 26.71
N LYS A 195 -1.74 -6.76 27.25
CA LYS A 195 -3.12 -6.26 27.12
C LYS A 195 -3.36 -5.00 27.96
N THR A 196 -2.76 -4.88 29.12
CA THR A 196 -2.91 -3.72 30.01
C THR A 196 -1.95 -2.57 29.69
N GLY A 197 -0.74 -2.85 29.21
CA GLY A 197 0.26 -1.84 28.87
C GLY A 197 0.18 -1.29 27.45
N GLY A 198 -0.78 -1.73 26.65
CA GLY A 198 -0.99 -1.33 25.25
C GLY A 198 -2.10 -0.29 25.02
N GLY A 199 -2.57 0.39 26.09
CA GLY A 199 -3.58 1.45 26.05
C GLY A 199 -2.95 2.84 25.96
#